data_a705f9e73019f0951d514603fd311cbc
#
_entry.id   a705f9e73019f0951d514603fd311cbc
#
_cell.length_a   1.000
_cell.length_b   1.000
_cell.length_c   1.000
_cell.angle_alpha   90.00
_cell.angle_beta   90.00
_cell.angle_gamma   90.00
#
_symmetry.space_group_name_H-M   'P 1'
#
loop_
_entity.id
_entity.type
_entity.pdbx_description
1 polymer ?
#
loop_
_entity_poly.entity_id
_entity_poly.type
_entity_poly.pdbx_seq_one_letter_code
_entity_poly.pdbx_strand_id
1 'polypeptide(L)'
;MKKIVITISIITVGLFFFDGLFSFFIQENRNIKLSNAMKGNMEYDVLFHGPCEPLFTVNPSKIDSLIGTNSYNYALRHTDFADNYLHLYLYLKANKPPKQVYLYVTPESFDIRFNSFHTYRFAPYLKDSVVAKVVKDMDPDYYSKSKFPFMRFAYYNSYKTFNAVQGIKHYLKEKSEAYFKNGYVAHPDNIYHTRPDGYIAPQHLIFSGDMNVTELTDSSLYYELYKKRQSFNWDKKRAHYLSKLFELCKQYKIELILYESPAYHASIVDQPNRDIFLIKTDSIAKTHNSEYLILNDSSITFDKTNFVCPLILSVKG
;
A
#
# COMPACT_ATOMS: atom_id res chain seq x y z
N MET A 1 -39.77 -13.06 29.87
CA MET A 1 -39.22 -11.77 29.39
C MET A 1 -37.87 -11.45 30.01
N LYS A 2 -37.70 -11.36 31.36
CA LYS A 2 -36.41 -10.96 31.99
C LYS A 2 -35.22 -11.82 31.57
N LYS A 3 -35.35 -13.15 31.50
CA LYS A 3 -34.27 -14.05 31.04
C LYS A 3 -33.87 -13.79 29.59
N ILE A 4 -34.84 -13.54 28.70
CA ILE A 4 -34.56 -13.26 27.27
C ILE A 4 -33.77 -11.96 27.11
N VAL A 5 -34.16 -10.91 27.82
CA VAL A 5 -33.47 -9.61 27.81
C VAL A 5 -32.02 -9.77 28.31
N ILE A 6 -31.81 -10.52 29.39
CA ILE A 6 -30.46 -10.77 29.92
C ILE A 6 -29.64 -11.53 28.91
N THR A 7 -30.17 -12.59 28.26
CA THR A 7 -29.48 -13.36 27.28
C THR A 7 -29.09 -12.52 26.06
N ILE A 8 -30.00 -11.69 25.54
CA ILE A 8 -29.72 -10.77 24.43
C ILE A 8 -28.61 -9.78 24.81
N SER A 9 -28.69 -9.22 26.03
CA SER A 9 -27.67 -8.29 26.52
C SER A 9 -26.27 -8.92 26.60
N ILE A 10 -26.18 -10.14 27.12
CA ILE A 10 -24.91 -10.88 27.21
C ILE A 10 -24.34 -11.13 25.81
N ILE A 11 -25.19 -11.58 24.89
CA ILE A 11 -24.77 -11.83 23.48
C ILE A 11 -24.26 -10.53 22.86
N THR A 12 -24.99 -9.42 23.03
CA THR A 12 -24.63 -8.12 22.47
C THR A 12 -23.29 -7.64 23.02
N VAL A 13 -23.10 -7.70 24.35
CA VAL A 13 -21.82 -7.32 24.98
C VAL A 13 -20.68 -8.22 24.48
N GLY A 14 -20.90 -9.53 24.39
CA GLY A 14 -19.94 -10.47 23.85
C GLY A 14 -19.53 -10.13 22.40
N LEU A 15 -20.51 -9.79 21.56
CA LEU A 15 -20.26 -9.38 20.17
C LEU A 15 -19.38 -8.13 20.08
N PHE A 16 -19.64 -7.10 20.89
CA PHE A 16 -18.82 -5.89 20.91
C PHE A 16 -17.41 -6.14 21.44
N PHE A 17 -17.27 -6.98 22.48
CA PHE A 17 -15.96 -7.36 23.01
C PHE A 17 -15.11 -8.08 21.97
N PHE A 18 -15.65 -9.10 21.33
CA PHE A 18 -14.93 -9.83 20.28
C PHE A 18 -14.64 -8.94 19.06
N ASP A 19 -15.53 -8.05 18.68
CA ASP A 19 -15.30 -7.10 17.59
C ASP A 19 -14.09 -6.19 17.88
N GLY A 20 -13.99 -5.68 19.10
CA GLY A 20 -12.84 -4.90 19.55
C GLY A 20 -11.53 -5.71 19.53
N LEU A 21 -11.57 -6.93 20.06
CA LEU A 21 -10.42 -7.85 20.09
C LEU A 21 -9.93 -8.22 18.67
N PHE A 22 -10.84 -8.57 17.78
CA PHE A 22 -10.52 -8.84 16.39
C PHE A 22 -9.93 -7.63 15.66
N SER A 23 -10.51 -6.44 15.89
CA SER A 23 -9.98 -5.20 15.31
C SER A 23 -8.54 -4.95 15.71
N PHE A 24 -8.23 -5.13 17.00
CA PHE A 24 -6.87 -4.96 17.52
C PHE A 24 -5.89 -5.91 16.84
N PHE A 25 -6.17 -7.21 16.80
CA PHE A 25 -5.23 -8.18 16.23
C PHE A 25 -5.12 -8.11 14.70
N ILE A 26 -6.18 -7.72 13.98
CA ILE A 26 -6.07 -7.46 12.54
C ILE A 26 -5.19 -6.24 12.28
N GLN A 27 -5.28 -5.21 13.11
CA GLN A 27 -4.43 -4.03 13.02
C GLN A 27 -2.95 -4.39 13.21
N GLU A 28 -2.62 -5.17 14.23
CA GLU A 28 -1.25 -5.59 14.54
C GLU A 28 -0.64 -6.47 13.44
N ASN A 29 -1.45 -7.22 12.70
CA ASN A 29 -0.93 -8.15 11.71
C ASN A 29 -0.72 -7.54 10.32
N ARG A 30 -1.76 -6.93 9.76
CA ARG A 30 -1.75 -6.59 8.33
C ARG A 30 -1.26 -5.20 8.00
N ASN A 31 -1.32 -4.34 8.97
CA ASN A 31 -0.98 -2.94 8.79
C ASN A 31 0.19 -2.58 9.69
N ILE A 32 1.23 -3.44 9.73
CA ILE A 32 2.40 -3.15 10.57
C ILE A 32 2.91 -1.74 10.33
N LYS A 33 3.04 -1.31 9.08
CA LYS A 33 3.45 0.05 8.75
C LYS A 33 2.46 1.09 9.26
N LEU A 34 1.16 0.85 9.07
CA LEU A 34 0.11 1.76 9.53
C LEU A 34 -0.02 1.73 11.06
N SER A 35 0.05 0.55 11.68
CA SER A 35 0.05 0.40 13.13
C SER A 35 1.24 1.12 13.75
N ASN A 36 2.44 0.96 13.21
CA ASN A 36 3.63 1.67 13.68
C ASN A 36 3.50 3.19 13.50
N ALA A 37 2.97 3.63 12.37
CA ALA A 37 2.69 5.05 12.15
C ALA A 37 1.71 5.60 13.20
N MET A 38 0.66 4.86 13.55
CA MET A 38 -0.32 5.28 14.55
C MET A 38 0.20 5.24 15.99
N LYS A 39 1.27 4.48 16.27
CA LYS A 39 1.97 4.53 17.56
C LYS A 39 2.76 5.83 17.75
N GLY A 40 3.03 6.58 16.68
CA GLY A 40 3.86 7.78 16.70
C GLY A 40 5.35 7.47 16.70
N ASN A 41 6.16 8.50 16.84
CA ASN A 41 7.63 8.42 16.87
C ASN A 41 8.31 8.03 15.54
N MET A 42 7.63 8.16 14.42
CA MET A 42 8.24 8.03 13.09
C MET A 42 8.69 9.42 12.63
N GLU A 43 9.99 9.67 12.64
CA GLU A 43 10.60 10.94 12.22
C GLU A 43 11.39 10.71 10.93
N TYR A 44 10.71 10.76 9.80
CA TYR A 44 11.32 10.62 8.49
C TYR A 44 11.16 11.91 7.68
N ASP A 45 12.21 12.26 6.94
CA ASP A 45 12.20 13.42 6.04
C ASP A 45 11.48 13.08 4.72
N VAL A 46 11.59 11.83 4.28
CA VAL A 46 11.06 11.37 3.00
C VAL A 46 10.23 10.10 3.18
N LEU A 47 9.03 10.07 2.60
CA LEU A 47 8.20 8.87 2.55
C LEU A 47 7.99 8.43 1.09
N PHE A 48 8.14 7.14 0.84
CA PHE A 48 7.80 6.52 -0.45
C PHE A 48 6.47 5.79 -0.34
N HIS A 49 5.51 6.21 -1.15
CA HIS A 49 4.16 5.68 -1.22
C HIS A 49 3.89 4.96 -2.54
N GLY A 50 2.97 4.03 -2.53
CA GLY A 50 2.50 3.33 -3.72
C GLY A 50 2.20 1.86 -3.48
N PRO A 51 1.92 1.10 -4.55
CA PRO A 51 1.58 -0.32 -4.50
C PRO A 51 2.81 -1.24 -4.32
N CYS A 52 2.80 -2.40 -5.00
CA CYS A 52 3.85 -3.41 -4.85
C CYS A 52 5.21 -2.95 -5.38
N GLU A 53 5.22 -2.20 -6.46
CA GLU A 53 6.43 -1.82 -7.16
C GLU A 53 7.39 -1.05 -6.23
N PRO A 54 7.02 0.12 -5.66
CA PRO A 54 7.91 0.81 -4.74
C PRO A 54 8.20 0.01 -3.47
N LEU A 55 7.26 -0.83 -3.02
CA LEU A 55 7.47 -1.68 -1.84
C LEU A 55 8.73 -2.53 -1.97
N PHE A 56 9.02 -3.02 -3.17
CA PHE A 56 10.13 -3.94 -3.45
C PHE A 56 11.30 -3.26 -4.17
N THR A 57 11.10 -2.13 -4.82
CA THR A 57 12.16 -1.47 -5.61
C THR A 57 12.85 -0.34 -4.84
N VAL A 58 12.13 0.37 -3.97
CA VAL A 58 12.69 1.50 -3.23
C VAL A 58 13.39 1.02 -1.97
N ASN A 59 14.71 1.16 -1.94
CA ASN A 59 15.55 0.81 -0.79
C ASN A 59 15.98 2.07 -0.03
N PRO A 60 15.29 2.47 1.06
CA PRO A 60 15.56 3.70 1.79
C PRO A 60 17.00 3.83 2.26
N SER A 61 17.57 2.79 2.88
CA SER A 61 18.93 2.88 3.42
C SER A 61 19.98 3.07 2.32
N LYS A 62 19.75 2.58 1.09
CA LYS A 62 20.66 2.85 -0.04
C LYS A 62 20.52 4.31 -0.50
N ILE A 63 19.29 4.82 -0.55
CA ILE A 63 19.01 6.24 -0.89
C ILE A 63 19.65 7.16 0.15
N ASP A 64 19.39 6.90 1.44
CA ASP A 64 19.89 7.70 2.55
C ASP A 64 21.41 7.77 2.58
N SER A 65 22.08 6.65 2.25
CA SER A 65 23.54 6.61 2.18
C SER A 65 24.11 7.43 1.02
N LEU A 66 23.36 7.62 -0.06
CA LEU A 66 23.80 8.35 -1.25
C LEU A 66 23.55 9.87 -1.14
N ILE A 67 22.43 10.27 -0.56
CA ILE A 67 22.00 11.67 -0.56
C ILE A 67 21.85 12.29 0.84
N GLY A 68 22.15 11.51 1.89
CA GLY A 68 22.16 12.02 3.26
C GLY A 68 20.78 12.37 3.81
N THR A 69 19.75 11.62 3.42
CA THR A 69 18.38 11.78 3.93
C THR A 69 18.05 10.76 5.01
N ASN A 70 16.85 10.88 5.59
CA ASN A 70 16.23 9.89 6.45
C ASN A 70 14.88 9.53 5.86
N SER A 71 14.82 8.39 5.16
CA SER A 71 13.66 8.00 4.39
C SER A 71 13.01 6.71 4.88
N TYR A 72 11.73 6.53 4.54
CA TYR A 72 10.96 5.33 4.88
C TYR A 72 10.12 4.86 3.69
N ASN A 73 10.17 3.56 3.42
CA ASN A 73 9.31 2.95 2.42
C ASN A 73 7.95 2.63 3.03
N TYR A 74 6.99 3.53 2.83
CA TYR A 74 5.61 3.43 3.32
C TYR A 74 4.66 2.77 2.32
N ALA A 75 5.16 2.30 1.19
CA ALA A 75 4.39 1.57 0.19
C ALA A 75 3.81 0.26 0.76
N LEU A 76 2.64 -0.12 0.27
CA LEU A 76 1.92 -1.34 0.66
C LEU A 76 1.36 -2.03 -0.59
N ARG A 77 1.22 -3.36 -0.53
CA ARG A 77 0.64 -4.12 -1.63
C ARG A 77 -0.77 -3.64 -1.97
N HIS A 78 -1.06 -3.59 -3.27
CA HIS A 78 -2.39 -3.28 -3.79
C HIS A 78 -2.98 -2.03 -3.12
N THR A 79 -2.36 -0.89 -3.31
CA THR A 79 -2.88 0.41 -2.87
C THR A 79 -3.29 1.25 -4.08
N ASP A 80 -4.37 1.98 -3.93
CA ASP A 80 -4.76 3.05 -4.85
C ASP A 80 -4.56 4.43 -4.20
N PHE A 81 -5.03 5.49 -4.87
CA PHE A 81 -4.90 6.84 -4.34
C PHE A 81 -5.71 7.08 -3.07
N ALA A 82 -6.85 6.40 -2.89
CA ALA A 82 -7.64 6.52 -1.67
C ALA A 82 -6.96 5.82 -0.48
N ASP A 83 -6.36 4.64 -0.72
CA ASP A 83 -5.50 4.00 0.30
C ASP A 83 -4.33 4.92 0.68
N ASN A 84 -3.59 5.44 -0.30
CA ASN A 84 -2.43 6.30 -0.04
C ASN A 84 -2.82 7.61 0.67
N TYR A 85 -3.98 8.19 0.33
CA TYR A 85 -4.54 9.34 1.04
C TYR A 85 -4.80 9.01 2.52
N LEU A 86 -5.47 7.90 2.81
CA LEU A 86 -5.75 7.50 4.19
C LEU A 86 -4.49 7.11 4.96
N HIS A 87 -3.52 6.46 4.32
CA HIS A 87 -2.23 6.13 4.94
C HIS A 87 -1.49 7.40 5.35
N LEU A 88 -1.35 8.37 4.45
CA LEU A 88 -0.69 9.63 4.77
C LEU A 88 -1.48 10.43 5.82
N TYR A 89 -2.81 10.49 5.70
CA TYR A 89 -3.67 11.16 6.67
C TYR A 89 -3.47 10.59 8.08
N LEU A 90 -3.50 9.26 8.22
CA LEU A 90 -3.33 8.60 9.52
C LEU A 90 -1.88 8.77 10.05
N TYR A 91 -0.87 8.72 9.17
CA TYR A 91 0.50 9.04 9.56
C TYR A 91 0.62 10.44 10.17
N LEU A 92 0.04 11.45 9.52
CA LEU A 92 0.10 12.85 9.95
C LEU A 92 -0.66 13.15 11.24
N LYS A 93 -1.57 12.26 11.66
CA LYS A 93 -2.24 12.39 12.97
C LYS A 93 -1.34 12.08 14.16
N ALA A 94 -0.32 11.28 13.96
CA ALA A 94 0.50 10.74 15.06
C ALA A 94 1.99 11.12 14.94
N ASN A 95 2.45 11.59 13.79
CA ASN A 95 3.85 11.85 13.50
C ASN A 95 4.06 13.26 12.96
N LYS A 96 5.31 13.71 13.01
CA LYS A 96 5.73 14.93 12.32
C LYS A 96 5.57 14.78 10.81
N PRO A 97 5.13 15.84 10.10
CA PRO A 97 5.09 15.83 8.66
C PRO A 97 6.47 15.58 8.06
N PRO A 98 6.61 14.70 7.05
CA PRO A 98 7.83 14.61 6.27
C PRO A 98 8.01 15.88 5.42
N LYS A 99 9.21 16.10 4.90
CA LYS A 99 9.47 17.18 3.95
C LYS A 99 8.92 16.84 2.57
N GLN A 100 9.10 15.57 2.16
CA GLN A 100 8.74 15.07 0.84
C GLN A 100 7.99 13.74 0.91
N VAL A 101 7.06 13.57 -0.01
CA VAL A 101 6.36 12.31 -0.28
C VAL A 101 6.52 11.99 -1.75
N TYR A 102 7.14 10.85 -2.06
CA TYR A 102 7.20 10.30 -3.40
C TYR A 102 6.05 9.31 -3.59
N LEU A 103 5.16 9.60 -4.52
CA LEU A 103 4.01 8.77 -4.84
C LEU A 103 4.22 8.08 -6.19
N TYR A 104 4.33 6.77 -6.15
CA TYR A 104 4.40 5.97 -7.38
C TYR A 104 3.07 5.96 -8.11
N VAL A 105 3.12 6.22 -9.41
CA VAL A 105 1.95 6.28 -10.29
C VAL A 105 2.14 5.41 -11.52
N THR A 106 1.09 4.71 -11.92
CA THR A 106 1.02 3.90 -13.14
C THR A 106 -0.34 4.08 -13.81
N PRO A 107 -0.52 3.63 -15.04
CA PRO A 107 -1.83 3.58 -15.67
C PRO A 107 -2.88 2.85 -14.82
N GLU A 108 -2.51 1.75 -14.14
CA GLU A 108 -3.40 1.01 -13.23
C GLU A 108 -3.88 1.84 -12.04
N SER A 109 -3.08 2.81 -11.59
CA SER A 109 -3.45 3.68 -10.46
C SER A 109 -4.73 4.48 -10.73
N PHE A 110 -5.05 4.72 -12.00
CA PHE A 110 -6.23 5.46 -12.46
C PHE A 110 -7.39 4.57 -12.91
N ASP A 111 -7.22 3.26 -12.94
CA ASP A 111 -8.22 2.35 -13.51
C ASP A 111 -9.06 1.67 -12.43
N ILE A 112 -10.38 1.95 -12.44
CA ILE A 112 -11.35 1.38 -11.48
C ILE A 112 -11.51 -0.14 -11.62
N ARG A 113 -11.18 -0.71 -12.78
CA ARG A 113 -11.25 -2.16 -13.00
C ARG A 113 -10.31 -2.94 -12.05
N PHE A 114 -9.24 -2.29 -11.62
CA PHE A 114 -8.37 -2.81 -10.59
C PHE A 114 -8.82 -2.28 -9.23
N ASN A 115 -9.84 -2.93 -8.64
CA ASN A 115 -10.29 -2.56 -7.31
C ASN A 115 -9.23 -2.90 -6.27
N SER A 116 -8.32 -1.96 -6.05
CA SER A 116 -7.19 -2.07 -5.14
C SER A 116 -7.46 -1.43 -3.77
N PHE A 117 -8.59 -0.76 -3.57
CA PHE A 117 -8.93 -0.20 -2.27
C PHE A 117 -9.22 -1.31 -1.25
N HIS A 118 -8.38 -1.39 -0.24
CA HIS A 118 -8.46 -2.47 0.75
C HIS A 118 -9.12 -1.98 2.04
N THR A 119 -10.43 -1.88 2.00
CA THR A 119 -11.30 -1.39 3.07
C THR A 119 -10.97 -1.97 4.44
N TYR A 120 -10.60 -3.25 4.51
CA TYR A 120 -10.28 -3.93 5.77
C TYR A 120 -9.09 -3.31 6.51
N ARG A 121 -8.15 -2.64 5.81
CA ARG A 121 -7.02 -1.95 6.44
C ARG A 121 -7.48 -0.84 7.36
N PHE A 122 -8.61 -0.24 7.01
CA PHE A 122 -9.16 0.92 7.70
C PHE A 122 -10.28 0.57 8.69
N ALA A 123 -10.68 -0.71 8.77
CA ALA A 123 -11.71 -1.18 9.68
C ALA A 123 -11.50 -0.73 11.15
N PRO A 124 -10.28 -0.79 11.71
CA PRO A 124 -10.02 -0.34 13.08
C PRO A 124 -10.18 1.17 13.27
N TYR A 125 -10.08 1.94 12.20
CA TYR A 125 -10.07 3.41 12.22
C TYR A 125 -11.40 4.05 11.79
N LEU A 126 -12.47 3.27 11.61
CA LEU A 126 -13.79 3.76 11.18
C LEU A 126 -14.47 4.73 12.15
N LYS A 127 -13.97 4.89 13.38
CA LYS A 127 -14.40 5.93 14.31
C LYS A 127 -13.93 7.33 13.88
N ASP A 128 -12.88 7.41 13.07
CA ASP A 128 -12.41 8.65 12.48
C ASP A 128 -13.34 9.06 11.32
N SER A 129 -13.82 10.30 11.36
CA SER A 129 -14.81 10.80 10.38
C SER A 129 -14.27 10.87 8.95
N VAL A 130 -12.97 11.17 8.78
CA VAL A 130 -12.32 11.22 7.45
C VAL A 130 -12.21 9.80 6.90
N VAL A 131 -11.72 8.86 7.71
CA VAL A 131 -11.64 7.44 7.33
C VAL A 131 -13.02 6.89 6.97
N ALA A 132 -14.03 7.14 7.83
CA ALA A 132 -15.40 6.70 7.58
C ALA A 132 -15.97 7.26 6.27
N LYS A 133 -15.68 8.53 5.96
CA LYS A 133 -16.13 9.19 4.73
C LYS A 133 -15.50 8.54 3.49
N VAL A 134 -14.19 8.32 3.50
CA VAL A 134 -13.48 7.69 2.38
C VAL A 134 -13.93 6.25 2.18
N VAL A 135 -14.03 5.47 3.27
CA VAL A 135 -14.53 4.08 3.20
C VAL A 135 -15.96 4.03 2.67
N LYS A 136 -16.83 4.95 3.10
CA LYS A 136 -18.20 5.04 2.57
C LYS A 136 -18.22 5.37 1.07
N ASP A 137 -17.31 6.23 0.62
CA ASP A 137 -17.23 6.60 -0.79
C ASP A 137 -16.67 5.47 -1.65
N MET A 138 -15.61 4.81 -1.20
CA MET A 138 -14.92 3.76 -1.96
C MET A 138 -15.64 2.41 -1.92
N ASP A 139 -16.24 2.05 -0.78
CA ASP A 139 -16.93 0.79 -0.54
C ASP A 139 -18.18 1.00 0.34
N PRO A 140 -19.28 1.55 -0.23
CA PRO A 140 -20.49 1.87 0.51
C PRO A 140 -21.18 0.62 1.10
N ASP A 141 -21.05 -0.53 0.45
CA ASP A 141 -21.61 -1.79 0.93
C ASP A 141 -20.91 -2.24 2.22
N TYR A 142 -19.58 -2.27 2.22
CA TYR A 142 -18.82 -2.53 3.43
C TYR A 142 -19.12 -1.51 4.53
N TYR A 143 -19.13 -0.21 4.22
CA TYR A 143 -19.40 0.83 5.20
C TYR A 143 -20.74 0.61 5.90
N SER A 144 -21.79 0.25 5.17
CA SER A 144 -23.10 -0.07 5.71
C SER A 144 -23.05 -1.24 6.69
N LYS A 145 -22.37 -2.32 6.31
CA LYS A 145 -22.21 -3.54 7.12
C LYS A 145 -21.30 -3.33 8.32
N SER A 146 -20.30 -2.47 8.20
CA SER A 146 -19.32 -2.20 9.27
C SER A 146 -19.93 -1.54 10.53
N LYS A 147 -21.14 -1.01 10.43
CA LYS A 147 -21.87 -0.44 11.57
C LYS A 147 -22.33 -1.50 12.58
N PHE A 148 -22.44 -2.75 12.15
CA PHE A 148 -22.86 -3.86 12.99
C PHE A 148 -21.65 -4.63 13.50
N PRO A 149 -21.59 -4.93 14.81
CA PRO A 149 -20.55 -5.78 15.37
C PRO A 149 -20.40 -7.09 14.56
N PHE A 150 -19.18 -7.53 14.32
CA PHE A 150 -18.83 -8.68 13.50
C PHE A 150 -19.13 -8.58 12.00
N MET A 151 -20.09 -7.80 11.54
CA MET A 151 -20.38 -7.72 10.10
C MET A 151 -19.19 -7.16 9.32
N ARG A 152 -18.45 -6.22 9.89
CA ARG A 152 -17.22 -5.70 9.31
C ARG A 152 -16.11 -6.76 9.20
N PHE A 153 -16.19 -7.85 9.96
CA PHE A 153 -15.28 -8.98 9.88
C PHE A 153 -15.88 -10.18 9.14
N ALA A 154 -17.17 -10.43 9.25
CA ALA A 154 -17.86 -11.50 8.54
C ALA A 154 -17.85 -11.32 7.02
N TYR A 155 -17.89 -10.08 6.56
CA TYR A 155 -17.83 -9.76 5.13
C TYR A 155 -16.57 -10.28 4.41
N TYR A 156 -15.56 -10.63 5.15
CA TYR A 156 -14.28 -11.01 4.59
C TYR A 156 -13.80 -12.43 4.95
N ASN A 157 -14.66 -13.37 5.20
CA ASN A 157 -14.40 -14.82 5.31
C ASN A 157 -13.16 -15.31 6.11
N SER A 158 -12.75 -16.57 5.92
CA SER A 158 -11.66 -17.28 6.61
C SER A 158 -10.29 -16.57 6.64
N TYR A 159 -10.01 -15.73 5.65
CA TYR A 159 -8.76 -14.99 5.54
C TYR A 159 -8.54 -13.98 6.69
N LYS A 160 -9.58 -13.49 7.34
CA LYS A 160 -9.48 -12.57 8.47
C LYS A 160 -9.32 -13.22 9.81
N THR A 161 -9.95 -14.36 10.01
CA THR A 161 -9.67 -15.19 11.18
C THR A 161 -8.20 -15.59 11.17
N PHE A 162 -7.67 -15.96 10.02
CA PHE A 162 -6.25 -16.21 9.85
C PHE A 162 -5.38 -14.99 10.20
N ASN A 163 -5.76 -13.80 9.75
CA ASN A 163 -5.03 -12.57 10.05
C ASN A 163 -5.08 -12.18 11.54
N ALA A 164 -6.22 -12.36 12.20
CA ALA A 164 -6.32 -12.13 13.63
C ALA A 164 -5.41 -13.10 14.42
N VAL A 165 -5.38 -14.37 14.03
CA VAL A 165 -4.49 -15.39 14.64
C VAL A 165 -3.02 -15.03 14.41
N GLN A 166 -2.65 -14.59 13.21
CA GLN A 166 -1.29 -14.14 12.93
C GLN A 166 -0.95 -12.86 13.72
N GLY A 167 -1.91 -11.95 13.87
CA GLY A 167 -1.75 -10.76 14.72
C GLY A 167 -1.50 -11.11 16.19
N ILE A 168 -2.21 -12.11 16.72
CA ILE A 168 -1.93 -12.65 18.07
C ILE A 168 -0.49 -13.17 18.16
N LYS A 169 -0.09 -13.99 17.20
CA LYS A 169 1.27 -14.53 17.15
C LYS A 169 2.31 -13.42 17.07
N HIS A 170 2.05 -12.41 16.25
CA HIS A 170 2.93 -11.23 16.11
C HIS A 170 3.03 -10.47 17.43
N TYR A 171 1.91 -10.12 18.05
CA TYR A 171 1.86 -9.43 19.34
C TYR A 171 2.60 -10.17 20.44
N LEU A 172 2.47 -11.49 20.50
CA LEU A 172 3.18 -12.32 21.47
C LEU A 172 4.68 -12.41 21.19
N LYS A 173 5.09 -12.41 19.93
CA LYS A 173 6.50 -12.46 19.50
C LYS A 173 7.20 -11.11 19.64
N GLU A 174 6.54 -9.98 19.38
CA GLU A 174 7.14 -8.64 19.59
C GLU A 174 7.65 -8.43 21.03
N LYS A 175 7.06 -9.13 22.00
CA LYS A 175 7.54 -9.14 23.39
C LYS A 175 8.75 -10.03 23.62
N SER A 176 9.19 -10.81 22.63
CA SER A 176 10.41 -11.64 22.74
C SER A 176 11.56 -10.98 21.99
N GLU A 177 12.68 -10.72 22.68
CA GLU A 177 13.90 -10.10 22.12
C GLU A 177 14.46 -10.81 20.87
N ALA A 178 14.06 -12.07 20.63
CA ALA A 178 14.49 -12.85 19.47
C ALA A 178 13.92 -12.33 18.14
N TYR A 179 12.86 -11.52 18.16
CA TYR A 179 12.17 -11.05 16.95
C TYR A 179 12.89 -9.90 16.24
N PHE A 180 13.66 -9.11 17.00
CA PHE A 180 14.40 -7.95 16.48
C PHE A 180 15.87 -8.23 16.17
N LYS A 181 16.35 -9.46 16.39
CA LYS A 181 17.79 -9.77 16.36
C LYS A 181 18.46 -9.53 15.00
N ASN A 182 17.70 -9.34 13.91
CA ASN A 182 18.25 -9.11 12.57
C ASN A 182 17.65 -7.88 11.86
N GLY A 183 16.94 -7.01 12.56
CA GLY A 183 16.33 -5.80 11.95
C GLY A 183 15.20 -6.07 10.96
N TYR A 184 14.61 -7.27 10.97
CA TYR A 184 13.51 -7.66 10.08
C TYR A 184 12.27 -7.98 10.89
N VAL A 185 11.15 -7.43 10.49
CA VAL A 185 9.83 -7.82 10.98
C VAL A 185 9.27 -8.87 10.02
N ALA A 186 8.99 -10.08 10.53
CA ALA A 186 8.41 -11.13 9.70
C ALA A 186 7.03 -10.69 9.18
N HIS A 187 6.86 -10.71 7.86
CA HIS A 187 5.55 -10.48 7.26
C HIS A 187 4.60 -11.64 7.62
N PRO A 188 3.29 -11.38 7.84
CA PRO A 188 2.33 -12.41 8.21
C PRO A 188 2.24 -13.61 7.26
N ASP A 189 2.60 -13.41 6.00
CA ASP A 189 2.61 -14.50 5.01
C ASP A 189 3.89 -15.38 5.11
N ASN A 190 4.74 -15.18 6.14
CA ASN A 190 6.02 -15.88 6.39
C ASN A 190 7.04 -15.85 5.22
N ILE A 191 6.76 -15.10 4.16
CA ILE A 191 7.52 -15.11 2.92
C ILE A 191 8.44 -13.90 2.82
N TYR A 192 8.13 -12.81 3.58
CA TYR A 192 8.84 -11.55 3.46
C TYR A 192 9.27 -11.02 4.81
N HIS A 193 10.49 -10.53 4.85
CA HIS A 193 11.00 -9.79 5.97
C HIS A 193 11.00 -8.29 5.63
N THR A 194 10.22 -7.51 6.37
CA THR A 194 10.23 -6.06 6.26
C THR A 194 11.31 -5.47 7.14
N ARG A 195 12.22 -4.71 6.58
CA ARG A 195 13.25 -3.99 7.33
C ARG A 195 12.63 -2.85 8.16
N PRO A 196 13.34 -2.32 9.18
CA PRO A 196 12.88 -1.19 9.99
C PRO A 196 12.53 0.06 9.16
N ASP A 197 13.23 0.29 8.02
CA ASP A 197 12.98 1.36 7.06
C ASP A 197 11.83 1.06 6.08
N GLY A 198 11.08 -0.01 6.30
CA GLY A 198 9.92 -0.40 5.51
C GLY A 198 10.22 -1.14 4.20
N TYR A 199 11.49 -1.36 3.85
CA TYR A 199 11.90 -2.05 2.62
C TYR A 199 11.70 -3.57 2.71
N ILE A 200 11.31 -4.18 1.60
CA ILE A 200 11.26 -5.65 1.43
C ILE A 200 12.15 -6.01 0.25
N ALA A 201 13.23 -6.74 0.51
CA ALA A 201 14.18 -7.11 -0.52
C ALA A 201 13.56 -8.08 -1.56
N PRO A 202 13.70 -7.81 -2.87
CA PRO A 202 13.09 -8.60 -3.93
C PRO A 202 13.53 -10.06 -3.96
N GLN A 203 14.74 -10.37 -3.52
CA GLN A 203 15.25 -11.75 -3.48
C GLN A 203 14.42 -12.70 -2.60
N HIS A 204 13.60 -12.13 -1.70
CA HIS A 204 12.68 -12.91 -0.88
C HIS A 204 11.31 -13.12 -1.54
N LEU A 205 11.11 -12.57 -2.74
CA LEU A 205 9.91 -12.80 -3.52
C LEU A 205 10.03 -14.16 -4.19
N ILE A 206 9.33 -15.15 -3.64
CA ILE A 206 9.09 -16.41 -4.35
C ILE A 206 7.94 -16.13 -5.31
N PHE A 207 8.27 -15.76 -6.53
CA PHE A 207 7.27 -15.79 -7.60
C PHE A 207 7.04 -17.25 -7.98
N SER A 208 5.79 -17.68 -8.09
CA SER A 208 5.44 -18.88 -8.85
C SER A 208 6.10 -18.75 -10.23
N GLY A 209 6.64 -19.83 -10.80
CA GLY A 209 7.53 -19.83 -11.99
C GLY A 209 7.09 -18.99 -13.19
N ASP A 210 5.81 -18.62 -13.27
CA ASP A 210 5.22 -17.79 -14.32
C ASP A 210 5.62 -16.29 -14.28
N MET A 211 6.36 -15.84 -13.26
CA MET A 211 6.75 -14.42 -13.10
C MET A 211 8.25 -14.17 -13.13
N ASN A 212 9.05 -15.18 -13.46
CA ASN A 212 10.49 -15.01 -13.59
C ASN A 212 10.83 -14.39 -14.96
N VAL A 213 11.26 -13.13 -14.97
CA VAL A 213 11.58 -12.40 -16.21
C VAL A 213 12.66 -13.08 -17.04
N THR A 214 13.58 -13.82 -16.41
CA THR A 214 14.65 -14.53 -17.12
C THR A 214 14.12 -15.68 -17.96
N GLU A 215 12.96 -16.24 -17.63
CA GLU A 215 12.29 -17.33 -18.34
C GLU A 215 11.22 -16.82 -19.33
N LEU A 216 10.82 -15.54 -19.21
CA LEU A 216 9.82 -14.95 -20.09
C LEU A 216 10.44 -14.62 -21.45
N THR A 217 9.85 -15.14 -22.51
CA THR A 217 10.14 -14.72 -23.87
C THR A 217 9.34 -13.47 -24.21
N ASP A 218 9.84 -12.63 -25.12
CA ASP A 218 9.17 -11.37 -25.51
C ASP A 218 7.80 -11.61 -26.19
N SER A 219 7.52 -12.84 -26.63
CA SER A 219 6.26 -13.27 -27.26
C SER A 219 5.33 -14.01 -26.30
N SER A 220 5.58 -14.02 -25.00
CA SER A 220 4.77 -14.75 -24.06
C SER A 220 3.39 -14.10 -23.86
N LEU A 221 2.37 -14.95 -23.66
CA LEU A 221 1.01 -14.53 -23.28
C LEU A 221 1.01 -13.59 -22.07
N TYR A 222 2.02 -13.71 -21.21
CA TYR A 222 2.20 -12.89 -20.03
C TYR A 222 2.42 -11.40 -20.38
N TYR A 223 3.27 -11.08 -21.37
CA TYR A 223 3.47 -9.69 -21.79
C TYR A 223 2.20 -9.09 -22.37
N GLU A 224 1.46 -9.86 -23.15
CA GLU A 224 0.18 -9.40 -23.72
C GLU A 224 -0.87 -9.13 -22.62
N LEU A 225 -0.98 -10.03 -21.64
CA LEU A 225 -1.85 -9.81 -20.48
C LEU A 225 -1.39 -8.61 -19.66
N TYR A 226 -0.08 -8.42 -19.52
CA TYR A 226 0.50 -7.33 -18.76
C TYR A 226 0.27 -5.99 -19.45
N LYS A 227 0.52 -5.89 -20.76
CA LYS A 227 0.20 -4.70 -21.57
C LYS A 227 -1.28 -4.33 -21.46
N LYS A 228 -2.16 -5.32 -21.54
CA LYS A 228 -3.61 -5.12 -21.41
C LYS A 228 -4.00 -4.61 -20.02
N ARG A 229 -3.36 -5.10 -18.96
CA ARG A 229 -3.57 -4.60 -17.60
C ARG A 229 -3.07 -3.18 -17.42
N GLN A 230 -1.97 -2.81 -18.04
CA GLN A 230 -1.36 -1.47 -17.99
C GLN A 230 -2.05 -0.46 -18.95
N SER A 231 -3.18 -0.82 -19.59
CA SER A 231 -3.91 0.13 -20.42
C SER A 231 -4.47 1.27 -19.55
N PHE A 232 -4.18 2.51 -19.94
CA PHE A 232 -4.69 3.67 -19.22
C PHE A 232 -6.19 3.85 -19.40
N ASN A 233 -6.91 3.92 -18.30
CA ASN A 233 -8.32 4.25 -18.24
C ASN A 233 -8.56 5.26 -17.11
N TRP A 234 -9.09 6.43 -17.48
CA TRP A 234 -9.27 7.52 -16.54
C TRP A 234 -10.51 7.34 -15.68
N ASP A 235 -10.34 7.11 -14.39
CA ASP A 235 -11.42 7.13 -13.40
C ASP A 235 -11.42 8.44 -12.61
N LYS A 236 -12.57 9.13 -12.61
CA LYS A 236 -12.72 10.43 -11.93
C LYS A 236 -12.60 10.32 -10.41
N LYS A 237 -13.05 9.22 -9.82
CA LYS A 237 -12.98 9.02 -8.37
C LYS A 237 -11.54 8.84 -7.92
N ARG A 238 -10.76 8.07 -8.65
CA ARG A 238 -9.33 7.89 -8.36
C ARG A 238 -8.56 9.20 -8.52
N ALA A 239 -8.80 9.92 -9.61
CA ALA A 239 -8.22 11.25 -9.81
C ALA A 239 -8.61 12.23 -8.70
N HIS A 240 -9.83 12.15 -8.17
CA HIS A 240 -10.26 12.93 -7.00
C HIS A 240 -9.40 12.64 -5.77
N TYR A 241 -9.10 11.37 -5.48
CA TYR A 241 -8.24 11.05 -4.33
C TYR A 241 -6.77 11.43 -4.55
N LEU A 242 -6.28 11.43 -5.77
CA LEU A 242 -4.98 12.03 -6.08
C LEU A 242 -4.97 13.54 -5.76
N SER A 243 -6.01 14.27 -6.17
CA SER A 243 -6.14 15.69 -5.80
C SER A 243 -6.23 15.89 -4.28
N LYS A 244 -6.93 15.00 -3.56
CA LYS A 244 -6.96 15.02 -2.09
C LYS A 244 -5.59 14.80 -1.45
N LEU A 245 -4.74 13.98 -2.03
CA LEU A 245 -3.34 13.82 -1.59
C LEU A 245 -2.57 15.13 -1.74
N PHE A 246 -2.69 15.81 -2.88
CA PHE A 246 -2.06 17.12 -3.08
C PHE A 246 -2.56 18.16 -2.08
N GLU A 247 -3.88 18.23 -1.84
CA GLU A 247 -4.48 19.14 -0.85
C GLU A 247 -3.93 18.87 0.55
N LEU A 248 -3.85 17.58 0.94
CA LEU A 248 -3.31 17.17 2.24
C LEU A 248 -1.83 17.56 2.38
N CYS A 249 -1.01 17.26 1.38
CA CYS A 249 0.40 17.62 1.37
C CYS A 249 0.58 19.15 1.46
N LYS A 250 -0.18 19.91 0.70
CA LYS A 250 -0.17 21.38 0.75
C LYS A 250 -0.53 21.92 2.15
N GLN A 251 -1.53 21.35 2.79
CA GLN A 251 -1.94 21.73 4.16
C GLN A 251 -0.80 21.59 5.17
N TYR A 252 0.01 20.54 5.04
CA TYR A 252 1.12 20.23 5.93
C TYR A 252 2.48 20.73 5.41
N LYS A 253 2.51 21.48 4.30
CA LYS A 253 3.72 21.99 3.65
C LYS A 253 4.68 20.85 3.23
N ILE A 254 4.14 19.75 2.78
CA ILE A 254 4.85 18.58 2.24
C ILE A 254 4.95 18.75 0.73
N GLU A 255 6.11 18.53 0.17
CA GLU A 255 6.30 18.42 -1.27
C GLU A 255 5.87 17.02 -1.72
N LEU A 256 4.82 16.93 -2.55
CA LEU A 256 4.39 15.68 -3.15
C LEU A 256 4.96 15.57 -4.56
N ILE A 257 5.74 14.53 -4.82
CA ILE A 257 6.39 14.24 -6.10
C ILE A 257 5.78 12.96 -6.66
N LEU A 258 5.26 13.02 -7.88
CA LEU A 258 4.81 11.83 -8.59
C LEU A 258 5.99 11.18 -9.30
N TYR A 259 6.05 9.83 -9.33
CA TYR A 259 7.12 9.17 -10.06
C TYR A 259 6.70 7.80 -10.61
N GLU A 260 7.37 7.39 -11.69
CA GLU A 260 7.42 6.02 -12.19
C GLU A 260 8.81 5.44 -11.95
N SER A 261 8.88 4.22 -11.39
CA SER A 261 10.14 3.48 -11.34
C SER A 261 10.45 2.85 -12.71
N PRO A 262 11.70 2.47 -12.97
CA PRO A 262 12.07 1.74 -14.17
C PRO A 262 11.23 0.47 -14.32
N ALA A 263 10.77 0.21 -15.55
CA ALA A 263 10.08 -1.00 -15.92
C ALA A 263 10.79 -1.65 -17.10
N TYR A 264 10.75 -2.99 -17.16
CA TYR A 264 11.36 -3.69 -18.30
C TYR A 264 10.72 -3.22 -19.62
N HIS A 265 11.54 -2.81 -20.58
CA HIS A 265 11.09 -2.07 -21.76
C HIS A 265 9.98 -2.79 -22.54
N ALA A 266 10.04 -4.12 -22.69
CA ALA A 266 9.00 -4.87 -23.39
C ALA A 266 7.62 -4.83 -22.70
N SER A 267 7.56 -4.47 -21.42
CA SER A 267 6.29 -4.31 -20.68
C SER A 267 5.62 -2.96 -20.89
N ILE A 268 6.38 -1.95 -21.33
CA ILE A 268 5.88 -0.58 -21.53
C ILE A 268 5.76 -0.19 -23.00
N VAL A 269 6.47 -0.88 -23.90
CA VAL A 269 6.32 -0.69 -25.35
C VAL A 269 4.90 -1.09 -25.77
N ASP A 270 4.24 -0.25 -26.55
CA ASP A 270 2.89 -0.45 -27.05
C ASP A 270 1.80 -0.56 -25.96
N GLN A 271 2.04 0.02 -24.76
CA GLN A 271 0.97 0.15 -23.77
C GLN A 271 -0.17 1.03 -24.31
N PRO A 272 -1.42 0.54 -24.33
CA PRO A 272 -2.54 1.34 -24.82
C PRO A 272 -2.71 2.64 -24.02
N ASN A 273 -2.82 3.76 -24.74
CA ASN A 273 -3.03 5.09 -24.16
C ASN A 273 -1.93 5.59 -23.19
N ARG A 274 -0.69 5.08 -23.32
CA ARG A 274 0.42 5.51 -22.46
C ARG A 274 0.70 7.02 -22.58
N ASP A 275 0.73 7.55 -23.78
CA ASP A 275 0.92 8.99 -24.03
C ASP A 275 -0.15 9.83 -23.36
N ILE A 276 -1.40 9.39 -23.39
CA ILE A 276 -2.50 10.07 -22.68
C ILE A 276 -2.27 10.01 -21.18
N PHE A 277 -1.81 8.88 -20.65
CA PHE A 277 -1.44 8.74 -19.24
C PHE A 277 -0.34 9.72 -18.84
N LEU A 278 0.76 9.78 -19.59
CA LEU A 278 1.90 10.66 -19.32
C LEU A 278 1.47 12.13 -19.33
N ILE A 279 0.75 12.56 -20.38
CA ILE A 279 0.25 13.94 -20.53
C ILE A 279 -0.68 14.31 -19.37
N LYS A 280 -1.62 13.44 -19.01
CA LYS A 280 -2.57 13.74 -17.92
C LYS A 280 -1.89 13.77 -16.56
N THR A 281 -0.97 12.85 -16.30
CA THR A 281 -0.24 12.80 -15.02
C THR A 281 0.64 14.04 -14.85
N ASP A 282 1.38 14.41 -15.88
CA ASP A 282 2.18 15.64 -15.90
C ASP A 282 1.32 16.89 -15.73
N SER A 283 0.16 16.97 -16.42
CA SER A 283 -0.78 18.08 -16.28
C SER A 283 -1.31 18.22 -14.85
N ILE A 284 -1.62 17.09 -14.17
CA ILE A 284 -2.05 17.11 -12.77
C ILE A 284 -0.92 17.61 -11.89
N ALA A 285 0.28 17.06 -12.03
CA ALA A 285 1.43 17.49 -11.25
C ALA A 285 1.65 19.01 -11.39
N LYS A 286 1.69 19.52 -12.60
CA LYS A 286 1.82 20.96 -12.88
C LYS A 286 0.70 21.83 -12.29
N THR A 287 -0.54 21.34 -12.32
CA THR A 287 -1.68 22.05 -11.71
C THR A 287 -1.51 22.24 -10.20
N HIS A 288 -0.79 21.34 -9.56
CA HIS A 288 -0.50 21.39 -8.12
C HIS A 288 0.90 21.90 -7.78
N ASN A 289 1.65 22.47 -8.76
CA ASN A 289 3.04 22.88 -8.62
C ASN A 289 3.95 21.76 -8.10
N SER A 290 3.77 20.57 -8.64
CA SER A 290 4.50 19.35 -8.29
C SER A 290 5.27 18.81 -9.48
N GLU A 291 6.24 17.96 -9.22
CA GLU A 291 7.03 17.27 -10.24
C GLU A 291 6.44 15.90 -10.57
N TYR A 292 6.64 15.48 -11.82
CA TYR A 292 6.42 14.11 -12.27
C TYR A 292 7.71 13.56 -12.87
N LEU A 293 8.30 12.59 -12.20
CA LEU A 293 9.58 11.99 -12.56
C LEU A 293 9.37 10.64 -13.25
N ILE A 294 9.93 10.50 -14.45
CA ILE A 294 9.92 9.24 -15.21
C ILE A 294 11.34 8.68 -15.17
N LEU A 295 11.56 7.63 -14.35
CA LEU A 295 12.88 7.07 -14.09
C LEU A 295 13.23 5.91 -15.05
N ASN A 296 12.80 5.99 -16.32
CA ASN A 296 13.03 4.96 -17.33
C ASN A 296 14.34 5.19 -18.08
N ASP A 297 15.47 4.87 -17.45
CA ASP A 297 16.78 4.87 -18.10
C ASP A 297 16.95 3.62 -18.99
N SER A 298 17.37 3.81 -20.23
CA SER A 298 17.56 2.71 -21.18
C SER A 298 18.63 1.70 -20.74
N SER A 299 19.67 2.15 -20.03
CA SER A 299 20.71 1.27 -19.48
C SER A 299 20.15 0.28 -18.45
N ILE A 300 19.04 0.65 -17.78
CA ILE A 300 18.36 -0.20 -16.82
C ILE A 300 17.26 -1.00 -17.51
N THR A 301 16.42 -0.34 -18.32
CA THR A 301 15.15 -0.89 -18.80
C THR A 301 15.32 -1.97 -19.88
N PHE A 302 16.45 -1.99 -20.61
CA PHE A 302 16.72 -2.99 -21.64
C PHE A 302 17.44 -4.26 -21.14
N ASP A 303 18.01 -4.26 -19.93
CA ASP A 303 18.66 -5.45 -19.36
C ASP A 303 17.67 -6.22 -18.44
N LYS A 304 17.20 -7.39 -18.91
CA LYS A 304 16.32 -8.29 -18.16
C LYS A 304 16.86 -8.64 -16.77
N THR A 305 18.16 -8.70 -16.59
CA THR A 305 18.79 -9.10 -15.32
C THR A 305 18.60 -8.06 -14.22
N ASN A 306 18.20 -6.84 -14.59
CA ASN A 306 17.84 -5.80 -13.64
C ASN A 306 16.45 -6.00 -13.01
N PHE A 307 15.68 -6.99 -13.46
CA PHE A 307 14.31 -7.17 -13.03
C PHE A 307 14.05 -8.56 -12.43
N VAL A 308 13.19 -8.61 -11.43
CA VAL A 308 12.61 -9.85 -10.89
C VAL A 308 11.31 -10.17 -11.62
N CYS A 309 10.52 -9.16 -11.89
CA CYS A 309 9.37 -9.19 -12.79
C CYS A 309 9.30 -7.87 -13.55
N PRO A 310 8.49 -7.74 -14.61
CA PRO A 310 8.54 -6.58 -15.50
C PRO A 310 8.50 -5.19 -14.88
N LEU A 311 7.95 -5.05 -13.67
CA LEU A 311 7.87 -3.76 -12.95
C LEU A 311 8.66 -3.72 -11.64
N ILE A 312 9.38 -4.78 -11.28
CA ILE A 312 10.10 -4.84 -10.01
C ILE A 312 11.57 -5.08 -10.28
N LEU A 313 12.39 -4.10 -9.92
CA LEU A 313 13.85 -4.20 -10.02
C LEU A 313 14.38 -5.35 -9.13
N SER A 314 15.42 -6.01 -9.62
CA SER A 314 16.22 -6.96 -8.85
C SER A 314 17.16 -6.22 -7.90
N VAL A 315 17.88 -6.97 -7.07
CA VAL A 315 18.93 -6.38 -6.20
C VAL A 315 20.10 -5.79 -7.02
N LYS A 316 20.27 -6.25 -8.27
CA LYS A 316 21.29 -5.75 -9.19
C LYS A 316 20.87 -4.43 -9.84
N GLY A 317 19.60 -4.28 -10.23
CA GLY A 317 19.01 -3.06 -10.81
C GLY A 317 18.54 -2.08 -9.74
#